data_f34f18c9bb83fffb8e5961f7494d5f31
#
_entry.id   f34f18c9bb83fffb8e5961f7494d5f31
#
_cell.length_a   1.000
_cell.length_b   1.000
_cell.length_c   1.000
_cell.angle_alpha   90.00
_cell.angle_beta   90.00
_cell.angle_gamma   90.00
#
_symmetry.space_group_name_H-M   'P 1'
#
loop_
_entity.id
_entity.type
_entity.pdbx_description
1 polymer ?
#
loop_
_entity_poly.entity_id
_entity_poly.type
_entity_poly.pdbx_seq_one_letter_code
_entity_poly.pdbx_strand_id
1 'polypeptide(L)'
;MIKGRFGLSALATMLIGVLAAGAFATAAQAAAAPKPPEISKEQREAGMKAAPALAQAASLPCQVTDARMLGKATDAKTKKEQTYYEVACKQGMGFLVVDNGKGEAPTWAACPDQAKVDPVSGKPNGAACFLPANIENNPQVAPFVAKSGVPCTVTNSRGIGHSPKAAYFEVACSNGQGYVMQTSSPPSLDQKVQMVTCLAYDASSPVACKLTSSESELAGVDQLAAKTGKNCAVTKKRYVLTTEDNTNYFEVACQDGKGYMIQAKADGSLGDVVGCAEAEGIGGGCTFTNGREAQTEEASLYTKLAHNAGFPCDVSKYSPFNVNVPNHEVVELACSNRPDGAVAVLPVSAAGGKSIVYDCIHSQVAGYRCGFTKADAALPTLTADLKTLGKTSCVVSGQRFIARTTTNQGYVEVACADGNPGYIIEYSAPPMSPATPTRAIPCVSASEIEGGCQLPSNHKKA
;
A
#
# COMPACT_ATOMS: atom_id res chain seq x y z
N MET A 1 -18.20 -55.92 2.82
CA MET A 1 -17.85 -57.36 2.95
C MET A 1 -16.36 -57.44 3.23
N ILE A 2 -16.09 -58.15 4.31
CA ILE A 2 -14.84 -58.83 4.75
C ILE A 2 -13.68 -57.90 5.13
N LYS A 3 -13.43 -57.61 6.40
CA LYS A 3 -13.01 -58.33 7.63
C LYS A 3 -11.61 -58.96 7.54
N GLY A 4 -10.75 -58.59 8.49
CA GLY A 4 -9.59 -59.28 9.01
C GLY A 4 -8.59 -58.28 9.54
N ARG A 5 -8.43 -57.97 10.74
CA ARG A 5 -8.21 -58.39 12.15
C ARG A 5 -6.98 -59.30 12.34
N PHE A 6 -6.32 -58.95 13.46
CA PHE A 6 -5.33 -59.62 14.32
C PHE A 6 -3.89 -59.15 14.08
N GLY A 7 -3.10 -58.85 15.07
CA GLY A 7 -3.25 -58.86 16.54
C GLY A 7 -1.88 -58.87 17.19
N LEU A 8 -1.86 -58.18 18.31
CA LEU A 8 -1.15 -58.36 19.58
C LEU A 8 0.35 -58.76 19.68
N SER A 9 1.02 -57.95 20.47
CA SER A 9 1.81 -58.30 21.68
C SER A 9 3.27 -58.76 21.45
N ALA A 10 4.27 -58.29 22.12
CA ALA A 10 4.45 -58.10 23.56
C ALA A 10 5.79 -57.45 23.88
N LEU A 11 5.83 -56.65 24.91
CA LEU A 11 6.72 -56.55 26.08
C LEU A 11 8.25 -56.59 25.91
N ALA A 12 8.81 -55.45 26.36
CA ALA A 12 9.84 -55.32 27.41
C ALA A 12 11.30 -55.72 27.12
N THR A 13 12.23 -54.79 27.19
CA THR A 13 13.10 -54.70 28.39
C THR A 13 13.94 -53.40 28.33
N MET A 14 14.05 -52.73 29.48
CA MET A 14 14.95 -51.63 29.78
C MET A 14 16.39 -52.05 29.58
N LEU A 15 17.19 -51.15 28.95
CA LEU A 15 18.61 -51.01 29.26
C LEU A 15 18.99 -49.52 29.18
N ILE A 16 19.28 -48.99 30.37
CA ILE A 16 19.85 -47.65 30.57
C ILE A 16 21.28 -47.70 30.05
N GLY A 17 21.55 -47.05 28.94
CA GLY A 17 22.87 -46.76 28.43
C GLY A 17 23.11 -45.27 28.38
N VAL A 18 23.80 -44.72 29.37
CA VAL A 18 24.33 -43.35 29.31
C VAL A 18 25.43 -43.32 28.28
N LEU A 19 25.13 -42.76 27.09
CA LEU A 19 26.10 -42.39 26.10
C LEU A 19 26.17 -40.87 26.05
N ALA A 20 27.26 -40.33 26.60
CA ALA A 20 27.66 -38.93 26.40
C ALA A 20 27.89 -38.68 24.92
N ALA A 21 26.91 -38.11 24.25
CA ALA A 21 27.06 -37.58 22.90
C ALA A 21 27.83 -36.26 22.98
N GLY A 22 29.14 -36.32 22.80
CA GLY A 22 29.95 -35.16 22.53
C GLY A 22 29.43 -34.51 21.21
N ALA A 23 28.86 -33.32 21.33
CA ALA A 23 28.53 -32.50 20.19
C ALA A 23 29.84 -32.03 19.53
N PHE A 24 30.30 -32.73 18.52
CA PHE A 24 31.25 -32.17 17.56
C PHE A 24 30.52 -31.13 16.73
N ALA A 25 30.54 -29.88 17.19
CA ALA A 25 30.26 -28.75 16.33
C ALA A 25 31.37 -28.75 15.25
N THR A 26 31.10 -29.37 14.12
CA THR A 26 31.87 -29.13 12.91
C THR A 26 31.65 -27.67 12.54
N ALA A 27 32.59 -26.81 12.97
CA ALA A 27 32.70 -25.48 12.38
C ALA A 27 32.90 -25.70 10.87
N ALA A 28 31.84 -25.42 10.11
CA ALA A 28 31.96 -25.30 8.66
C ALA A 28 32.97 -24.16 8.44
N GLN A 29 34.23 -24.54 8.16
CA GLN A 29 35.24 -23.62 7.71
C GLN A 29 34.68 -23.01 6.41
N ALA A 30 34.27 -21.77 6.47
CA ALA A 30 33.97 -20.99 5.29
C ALA A 30 35.24 -21.05 4.42
N ALA A 31 35.17 -21.76 3.30
CA ALA A 31 36.25 -21.80 2.34
C ALA A 31 36.58 -20.34 1.99
N ALA A 32 37.82 -19.94 2.20
CA ALA A 32 38.27 -18.59 1.89
C ALA A 32 37.97 -18.30 0.43
N ALA A 33 37.29 -17.14 0.19
CA ALA A 33 36.93 -16.73 -1.16
C ALA A 33 38.19 -16.79 -2.06
N PRO A 34 38.10 -17.37 -3.26
CA PRO A 34 39.23 -17.49 -4.16
C PRO A 34 39.80 -16.10 -4.45
N LYS A 35 41.13 -15.97 -4.42
CA LYS A 35 41.80 -14.69 -4.71
C LYS A 35 41.43 -14.21 -6.09
N PRO A 36 41.08 -12.91 -6.24
CA PRO A 36 40.85 -12.30 -7.55
C PRO A 36 42.06 -12.56 -8.49
N PRO A 37 41.82 -12.72 -9.80
CA PRO A 37 42.91 -12.86 -10.76
C PRO A 37 43.77 -11.59 -10.78
N GLU A 38 45.08 -11.77 -10.92
CA GLU A 38 46.01 -10.65 -11.09
C GLU A 38 45.75 -9.95 -12.42
N ILE A 39 45.66 -8.63 -12.39
CA ILE A 39 45.35 -7.79 -13.59
C ILE A 39 46.69 -7.22 -14.07
N SER A 40 47.12 -7.63 -15.25
CA SER A 40 48.40 -7.16 -15.82
C SER A 40 48.31 -5.70 -16.31
N LYS A 41 49.48 -5.07 -16.41
CA LYS A 41 49.57 -3.70 -16.93
C LYS A 41 49.08 -3.61 -18.37
N GLU A 42 49.39 -4.60 -19.20
CA GLU A 42 48.98 -4.67 -20.61
C GLU A 42 47.44 -4.77 -20.72
N GLN A 43 46.80 -5.54 -19.85
CA GLN A 43 45.34 -5.63 -19.81
C GLN A 43 44.67 -4.29 -19.48
N ARG A 44 45.27 -3.53 -18.53
CA ARG A 44 44.75 -2.18 -18.18
C ARG A 44 44.99 -1.17 -19.30
N GLU A 45 46.18 -1.15 -19.90
CA GLU A 45 46.50 -0.26 -21.00
C GLU A 45 45.55 -0.50 -22.20
N ALA A 46 45.36 -1.76 -22.58
CA ALA A 46 44.44 -2.14 -23.64
C ALA A 46 43.00 -1.77 -23.30
N GLY A 47 42.58 -1.99 -22.03
CA GLY A 47 41.27 -1.63 -21.53
C GLY A 47 41.02 -0.12 -21.58
N MET A 48 41.90 0.68 -21.00
CA MET A 48 41.76 2.14 -20.95
C MET A 48 41.79 2.78 -22.34
N LYS A 49 42.48 2.19 -23.30
CA LYS A 49 42.49 2.65 -24.70
C LYS A 49 41.13 2.47 -25.39
N ALA A 50 40.45 1.35 -25.12
CA ALA A 50 39.19 1.02 -25.83
C ALA A 50 37.91 1.45 -25.07
N ALA A 51 37.91 1.31 -23.75
CA ALA A 51 36.72 1.39 -22.91
C ALA A 51 35.94 2.72 -23.01
N PRO A 52 36.56 3.92 -23.10
CA PRO A 52 35.80 5.17 -23.22
C PRO A 52 34.90 5.22 -24.45
N ALA A 53 35.44 4.83 -25.61
CA ALA A 53 34.69 4.80 -26.88
C ALA A 53 33.61 3.70 -26.85
N LEU A 54 33.90 2.53 -26.28
CA LEU A 54 32.95 1.44 -26.16
C LEU A 54 31.80 1.79 -25.20
N ALA A 55 32.09 2.42 -24.06
CA ALA A 55 31.06 2.86 -23.11
C ALA A 55 30.12 3.88 -23.77
N GLN A 56 30.67 4.82 -24.54
CA GLN A 56 29.86 5.78 -25.29
C GLN A 56 29.02 5.08 -26.37
N ALA A 57 29.59 4.17 -27.13
CA ALA A 57 28.89 3.43 -28.20
C ALA A 57 27.77 2.52 -27.61
N ALA A 58 27.97 1.97 -26.41
CA ALA A 58 26.96 1.20 -25.68
C ALA A 58 25.97 2.07 -24.89
N SER A 59 26.05 3.41 -25.03
CA SER A 59 25.21 4.38 -24.30
C SER A 59 25.22 4.18 -22.78
N LEU A 60 26.35 3.78 -22.20
CA LEU A 60 26.52 3.58 -20.77
C LEU A 60 26.63 4.94 -20.05
N PRO A 61 25.91 5.16 -18.94
CA PRO A 61 26.05 6.36 -18.10
C PRO A 61 27.31 6.25 -17.22
N CYS A 62 28.48 6.19 -17.87
CA CYS A 62 29.75 5.83 -17.25
C CYS A 62 30.88 6.78 -17.66
N GLN A 63 31.36 7.57 -16.69
CA GLN A 63 32.66 8.21 -16.82
C GLN A 63 33.72 7.18 -16.43
N VAL A 64 34.44 6.63 -17.40
CA VAL A 64 35.43 5.57 -17.18
C VAL A 64 36.61 6.08 -16.35
N THR A 65 36.91 5.40 -15.27
CA THR A 65 38.04 5.69 -14.36
C THR A 65 39.11 4.61 -14.39
N ASP A 66 38.73 3.37 -14.64
CA ASP A 66 39.63 2.25 -14.84
C ASP A 66 38.98 1.25 -15.80
N ALA A 67 39.82 0.47 -16.52
CA ALA A 67 39.33 -0.56 -17.42
C ALA A 67 40.40 -1.63 -17.65
N ARG A 68 39.98 -2.85 -17.96
CA ARG A 68 40.86 -3.92 -18.41
C ARG A 68 40.27 -4.69 -19.59
N MET A 69 41.12 -5.16 -20.48
CA MET A 69 40.75 -6.17 -21.46
C MET A 69 40.77 -7.55 -20.80
N LEU A 70 39.66 -8.28 -20.87
CA LEU A 70 39.55 -9.64 -20.34
C LEU A 70 40.11 -10.68 -21.30
N GLY A 71 39.94 -10.44 -22.60
CA GLY A 71 40.37 -11.34 -23.65
C GLY A 71 39.46 -11.31 -24.87
N LYS A 72 39.72 -12.24 -25.78
CA LYS A 72 38.92 -12.47 -26.97
C LYS A 72 38.29 -13.85 -26.95
N ALA A 73 37.11 -13.95 -27.48
CA ALA A 73 36.43 -15.22 -27.69
C ALA A 73 35.62 -15.20 -29.00
N THR A 74 35.40 -16.38 -29.56
CA THR A 74 34.53 -16.52 -30.74
C THR A 74 33.13 -16.83 -30.26
N ASP A 75 32.13 -15.99 -30.63
CA ASP A 75 30.72 -16.25 -30.33
C ASP A 75 30.26 -17.56 -30.97
N ALA A 76 29.69 -18.44 -30.18
CA ALA A 76 29.33 -19.79 -30.63
C ALA A 76 28.27 -19.83 -31.72
N LYS A 77 27.39 -18.81 -31.76
CA LYS A 77 26.26 -18.71 -32.70
C LYS A 77 26.66 -17.97 -33.96
N THR A 78 27.25 -16.79 -33.81
CA THR A 78 27.58 -15.93 -34.95
C THR A 78 28.94 -16.24 -35.59
N LYS A 79 29.80 -17.00 -34.89
CA LYS A 79 31.20 -17.32 -35.28
C LYS A 79 32.08 -16.08 -35.44
N LYS A 80 31.69 -14.94 -34.88
CA LYS A 80 32.46 -13.70 -34.88
C LYS A 80 33.40 -13.62 -33.68
N GLU A 81 34.57 -13.04 -33.87
CA GLU A 81 35.47 -12.70 -32.76
C GLU A 81 34.88 -11.50 -32.00
N GLN A 82 34.79 -11.66 -30.68
CA GLN A 82 34.35 -10.63 -29.73
C GLN A 82 35.48 -10.34 -28.76
N THR A 83 35.61 -9.08 -28.34
CA THR A 83 36.57 -8.68 -27.31
C THR A 83 35.82 -8.21 -26.06
N TYR A 84 36.22 -8.69 -24.93
CA TYR A 84 35.56 -8.45 -23.63
C TYR A 84 36.37 -7.48 -22.80
N TYR A 85 35.69 -6.48 -22.23
CA TYR A 85 36.28 -5.45 -21.40
C TYR A 85 35.51 -5.34 -20.08
N GLU A 86 36.23 -5.15 -18.97
CA GLU A 86 35.65 -4.66 -17.72
C GLU A 86 35.91 -3.17 -17.61
N VAL A 87 34.89 -2.42 -17.20
CA VAL A 87 34.91 -0.96 -17.10
C VAL A 87 34.46 -0.56 -15.70
N ALA A 88 35.25 0.27 -15.02
CA ALA A 88 34.88 0.92 -13.77
C ALA A 88 34.47 2.36 -14.03
N CYS A 89 33.37 2.78 -13.42
CA CYS A 89 32.79 4.11 -13.57
C CYS A 89 33.07 4.97 -12.33
N LYS A 90 33.16 6.29 -12.53
CA LYS A 90 33.35 7.25 -11.44
C LYS A 90 32.20 7.22 -10.43
N GLN A 91 31.00 6.97 -10.90
CA GLN A 91 29.77 6.85 -10.09
C GLN A 91 28.90 5.72 -10.66
N GLY A 92 28.13 5.10 -9.77
CA GLY A 92 27.23 4.02 -10.14
C GLY A 92 27.92 2.67 -10.30
N MET A 93 27.39 1.85 -11.18
CA MET A 93 27.84 0.49 -11.41
C MET A 93 28.94 0.42 -12.46
N GLY A 94 29.86 -0.55 -12.32
CA GLY A 94 30.75 -0.97 -13.38
C GLY A 94 30.07 -1.91 -14.37
N PHE A 95 30.72 -2.14 -15.50
CA PHE A 95 30.15 -2.94 -16.58
C PHE A 95 31.18 -3.90 -17.19
N LEU A 96 30.68 -5.05 -17.63
CA LEU A 96 31.32 -5.82 -18.69
C LEU A 96 30.78 -5.29 -20.03
N VAL A 97 31.68 -4.97 -20.95
CA VAL A 97 31.35 -4.49 -22.29
C VAL A 97 31.94 -5.46 -23.30
N VAL A 98 31.13 -5.87 -24.25
CA VAL A 98 31.54 -6.76 -25.33
C VAL A 98 31.59 -5.96 -26.62
N ASP A 99 32.78 -5.83 -27.17
CA ASP A 99 32.99 -5.31 -28.52
C ASP A 99 32.68 -6.42 -29.53
N ASN A 100 31.59 -6.27 -30.27
CA ASN A 100 31.12 -7.23 -31.27
C ASN A 100 31.80 -7.07 -32.64
N GLY A 101 32.78 -6.15 -32.73
CA GLY A 101 33.50 -5.88 -33.96
C GLY A 101 32.85 -4.79 -34.82
N LYS A 102 33.45 -4.57 -36.00
CA LYS A 102 33.05 -3.47 -36.90
C LYS A 102 31.61 -3.56 -37.37
N GLY A 103 30.86 -2.48 -37.13
CA GLY A 103 29.47 -2.33 -37.60
C GLY A 103 28.41 -2.85 -36.65
N GLU A 104 28.78 -3.39 -35.50
CA GLU A 104 27.80 -3.83 -34.47
C GLU A 104 27.95 -2.99 -33.20
N ALA A 105 26.81 -2.66 -32.59
CA ALA A 105 26.82 -1.95 -31.32
C ALA A 105 27.37 -2.86 -30.24
N PRO A 106 28.22 -2.34 -29.30
CA PRO A 106 28.65 -3.11 -28.15
C PRO A 106 27.49 -3.54 -27.29
N THR A 107 27.59 -4.72 -26.68
CA THR A 107 26.66 -5.17 -25.65
C THR A 107 27.27 -5.02 -24.28
N TRP A 108 26.45 -5.06 -23.23
CA TRP A 108 26.92 -4.83 -21.87
C TRP A 108 26.17 -5.72 -20.86
N ALA A 109 26.81 -5.92 -19.70
CA ALA A 109 26.15 -6.44 -18.50
C ALA A 109 26.69 -5.66 -17.29
N ALA A 110 25.86 -5.39 -16.29
CA ALA A 110 26.31 -4.74 -15.07
C ALA A 110 27.20 -5.68 -14.24
N CYS A 111 28.21 -5.16 -13.58
CA CYS A 111 29.13 -5.98 -12.79
C CYS A 111 28.42 -6.76 -11.64
N PRO A 112 27.38 -6.22 -10.96
CA PRO A 112 26.62 -6.99 -9.99
C PRO A 112 25.85 -8.18 -10.57
N ASP A 113 25.60 -8.22 -11.90
CA ASP A 113 24.97 -9.36 -12.58
C ASP A 113 25.90 -10.55 -12.76
N GLN A 114 27.21 -10.37 -12.53
CA GLN A 114 28.20 -11.38 -12.85
C GLN A 114 28.52 -12.26 -11.64
N ALA A 115 28.36 -13.56 -11.81
CA ALA A 115 28.85 -14.53 -10.82
C ALA A 115 30.36 -14.51 -10.77
N LYS A 116 30.96 -14.15 -9.64
CA LYS A 116 32.40 -14.06 -9.45
C LYS A 116 33.07 -15.41 -9.31
N VAL A 117 32.30 -16.42 -8.99
CA VAL A 117 32.72 -17.80 -8.90
C VAL A 117 31.92 -18.62 -9.90
N ASP A 118 32.61 -19.41 -10.70
CA ASP A 118 31.95 -20.37 -11.57
C ASP A 118 31.26 -21.45 -10.73
N PRO A 119 29.94 -21.64 -10.88
CA PRO A 119 29.18 -22.51 -10.00
C PRO A 119 29.49 -24.00 -10.17
N VAL A 120 30.15 -24.38 -11.28
CA VAL A 120 30.51 -25.78 -11.58
C VAL A 120 31.89 -26.11 -11.07
N SER A 121 32.87 -25.24 -11.35
CA SER A 121 34.27 -25.49 -11.00
C SER A 121 34.66 -24.94 -9.63
N GLY A 122 33.90 -24.05 -9.03
CA GLY A 122 34.24 -23.35 -7.80
C GLY A 122 35.41 -22.38 -7.92
N LYS A 123 35.90 -22.14 -9.14
CA LYS A 123 37.06 -21.24 -9.40
C LYS A 123 36.60 -19.83 -9.71
N PRO A 124 37.46 -18.81 -9.59
CA PRO A 124 37.15 -17.47 -10.02
C PRO A 124 36.72 -17.46 -11.49
N ASN A 125 35.58 -16.83 -11.76
CA ASN A 125 35.10 -16.63 -13.13
C ASN A 125 35.94 -15.52 -13.78
N GLY A 126 36.91 -15.88 -14.61
CA GLY A 126 37.82 -14.92 -15.26
C GLY A 126 37.12 -13.86 -16.11
N ALA A 127 35.86 -14.10 -16.53
CA ALA A 127 35.03 -13.17 -17.24
C ALA A 127 34.20 -12.25 -16.31
N ALA A 128 34.33 -12.37 -14.98
CA ALA A 128 33.62 -11.47 -14.04
C ALA A 128 34.43 -10.19 -13.77
N CYS A 129 33.76 -9.24 -13.08
CA CYS A 129 34.35 -7.98 -12.69
C CYS A 129 35.28 -8.13 -11.47
N PHE A 130 36.54 -7.72 -11.60
CA PHE A 130 37.56 -7.76 -10.54
C PHE A 130 38.39 -6.46 -10.43
N LEU A 131 38.08 -5.41 -11.17
CA LEU A 131 38.66 -4.11 -10.89
C LEU A 131 38.29 -3.67 -9.47
N PRO A 132 39.20 -3.00 -8.72
CA PRO A 132 38.97 -2.64 -7.32
C PRO A 132 37.63 -1.95 -7.06
N ALA A 133 37.19 -1.10 -7.96
CA ALA A 133 35.88 -0.42 -7.83
C ALA A 133 34.66 -1.33 -8.08
N ASN A 134 34.87 -2.49 -8.73
CA ASN A 134 33.79 -3.39 -9.15
C ASN A 134 33.76 -4.70 -8.36
N ILE A 135 34.79 -4.95 -7.50
CA ILE A 135 34.92 -6.22 -6.80
C ILE A 135 33.78 -6.45 -5.80
N GLU A 136 33.29 -5.39 -5.18
CA GLU A 136 32.18 -5.44 -4.23
C GLU A 136 30.90 -4.93 -4.91
N ASN A 137 29.79 -5.68 -4.78
CA ASN A 137 28.50 -5.27 -5.33
C ASN A 137 27.86 -4.16 -4.52
N ASN A 138 27.96 -4.24 -3.18
CA ASN A 138 27.27 -3.31 -2.29
C ASN A 138 27.61 -1.83 -2.54
N PRO A 139 28.89 -1.43 -2.68
CA PRO A 139 29.21 -0.04 -3.00
C PRO A 139 28.67 0.42 -4.36
N GLN A 140 28.48 -0.49 -5.32
CA GLN A 140 27.95 -0.16 -6.63
C GLN A 140 26.44 0.09 -6.62
N VAL A 141 25.66 -0.64 -5.78
CA VAL A 141 24.20 -0.51 -5.69
C VAL A 141 23.77 0.53 -4.66
N ALA A 142 24.57 0.80 -3.62
CA ALA A 142 24.23 1.70 -2.54
C ALA A 142 23.81 3.13 -2.99
N PRO A 143 24.44 3.77 -4.00
CA PRO A 143 24.01 5.08 -4.51
C PRO A 143 22.59 5.06 -5.10
N PHE A 144 22.19 3.97 -5.75
CA PHE A 144 20.85 3.79 -6.30
C PHE A 144 19.83 3.61 -5.17
N VAL A 145 20.17 2.83 -4.15
CA VAL A 145 19.33 2.66 -2.95
C VAL A 145 19.13 4.00 -2.27
N ALA A 146 20.19 4.78 -2.06
CA ALA A 146 20.08 6.12 -1.47
C ALA A 146 19.15 7.04 -2.29
N LYS A 147 19.25 6.97 -3.63
CA LYS A 147 18.40 7.75 -4.54
C LYS A 147 16.91 7.38 -4.43
N SER A 148 16.58 6.15 -4.10
CA SER A 148 15.18 5.71 -3.97
C SER A 148 14.46 6.32 -2.77
N GLY A 149 15.18 6.85 -1.78
CA GLY A 149 14.64 7.35 -0.52
C GLY A 149 14.27 6.25 0.49
N VAL A 150 14.42 4.97 0.13
CA VAL A 150 14.16 3.85 1.06
C VAL A 150 15.32 3.74 2.07
N PRO A 151 15.05 3.71 3.39
CA PRO A 151 16.07 3.60 4.42
C PRO A 151 16.64 2.17 4.47
N CYS A 152 17.70 1.96 3.71
CA CYS A 152 18.35 0.66 3.60
C CYS A 152 19.88 0.82 3.62
N THR A 153 20.51 0.33 4.69
CA THR A 153 21.95 0.11 4.69
C THR A 153 22.22 -1.25 4.04
N VAL A 154 22.79 -1.25 2.84
CA VAL A 154 23.01 -2.46 2.04
C VAL A 154 24.02 -3.38 2.74
N THR A 155 23.61 -4.60 3.06
CA THR A 155 24.46 -5.65 3.63
C THR A 155 24.86 -6.69 2.60
N ASN A 156 23.98 -6.94 1.61
CA ASN A 156 24.27 -7.84 0.51
C ASN A 156 23.50 -7.40 -0.74
N SER A 157 24.02 -7.71 -1.92
CA SER A 157 23.36 -7.42 -3.18
C SER A 157 23.83 -8.34 -4.30
N ARG A 158 22.93 -8.60 -5.25
CA ARG A 158 23.23 -9.34 -6.48
C ARG A 158 22.41 -8.80 -7.65
N GLY A 159 22.91 -9.00 -8.85
CA GLY A 159 22.11 -8.80 -10.05
C GLY A 159 21.10 -9.94 -10.23
N ILE A 160 19.95 -9.59 -10.77
CA ILE A 160 18.92 -10.55 -11.19
C ILE A 160 18.97 -10.66 -12.72
N GLY A 161 19.27 -9.55 -13.41
CA GLY A 161 19.33 -9.45 -14.86
C GLY A 161 18.72 -8.16 -15.39
N HIS A 162 18.62 -8.05 -16.69
CA HIS A 162 18.03 -6.88 -17.33
C HIS A 162 17.19 -7.22 -18.55
N SER A 163 16.29 -6.32 -18.89
CA SER A 163 15.55 -6.25 -20.13
C SER A 163 15.98 -4.98 -20.91
N PRO A 164 15.52 -4.76 -22.14
CA PRO A 164 15.78 -3.51 -22.86
C PRO A 164 15.28 -2.25 -22.13
N LYS A 165 14.34 -2.38 -21.19
CA LYS A 165 13.71 -1.24 -20.49
C LYS A 165 14.20 -1.05 -19.05
N ALA A 166 14.59 -2.10 -18.37
CA ALA A 166 14.91 -2.06 -16.95
C ALA A 166 15.97 -3.10 -16.56
N ALA A 167 16.78 -2.77 -15.56
CA ALA A 167 17.70 -3.68 -14.88
C ALA A 167 17.24 -3.91 -13.45
N TYR A 168 17.44 -5.13 -12.95
CA TYR A 168 16.91 -5.61 -11.67
C TYR A 168 18.04 -6.13 -10.78
N PHE A 169 18.03 -5.71 -9.53
CA PHE A 169 19.01 -6.10 -8.53
C PHE A 169 18.30 -6.47 -7.24
N GLU A 170 18.72 -7.55 -6.59
CA GLU A 170 18.28 -7.83 -5.23
C GLU A 170 19.20 -7.14 -4.25
N VAL A 171 18.60 -6.52 -3.24
CA VAL A 171 19.29 -5.80 -2.17
C VAL A 171 18.76 -6.27 -0.82
N ALA A 172 19.67 -6.73 0.05
CA ALA A 172 19.37 -7.03 1.45
C ALA A 172 19.88 -5.89 2.33
N CYS A 173 19.05 -5.47 3.29
CA CYS A 173 19.32 -4.37 4.21
C CYS A 173 19.66 -4.86 5.62
N SER A 174 20.39 -4.06 6.41
CA SER A 174 20.77 -4.39 7.78
C SER A 174 19.60 -4.56 8.76
N ASN A 175 18.43 -4.01 8.41
CA ASN A 175 17.19 -4.17 9.18
C ASN A 175 16.42 -5.46 8.85
N GLY A 176 16.97 -6.36 8.04
CA GLY A 176 16.34 -7.61 7.62
C GLY A 176 15.37 -7.48 6.44
N GLN A 177 15.13 -6.27 5.94
CA GLN A 177 14.30 -6.04 4.76
C GLN A 177 15.06 -6.40 3.47
N GLY A 178 14.35 -6.93 2.49
CA GLY A 178 14.84 -7.19 1.16
C GLY A 178 14.04 -6.48 0.09
N TYR A 179 14.73 -6.09 -0.98
CA TYR A 179 14.10 -5.38 -2.09
C TYR A 179 14.61 -5.89 -3.44
N VAL A 180 13.72 -5.91 -4.41
CA VAL A 180 14.07 -5.90 -5.83
C VAL A 180 14.17 -4.44 -6.26
N MET A 181 15.37 -3.97 -6.46
CA MET A 181 15.66 -2.65 -7.00
C MET A 181 15.54 -2.68 -8.52
N GLN A 182 14.70 -1.83 -9.07
CA GLN A 182 14.54 -1.63 -10.50
C GLN A 182 15.12 -0.28 -10.92
N THR A 183 15.97 -0.29 -11.95
CA THR A 183 16.59 0.89 -12.55
C THR A 183 16.31 0.96 -14.03
N SER A 184 16.74 2.04 -14.71
CA SER A 184 16.85 2.05 -16.18
C SER A 184 17.77 0.95 -16.70
N SER A 185 17.73 0.68 -17.97
CA SER A 185 18.64 -0.23 -18.68
C SER A 185 19.34 0.54 -19.82
N PRO A 186 20.64 0.84 -19.70
CA PRO A 186 21.55 0.55 -18.58
C PRO A 186 21.22 1.32 -17.29
N PRO A 187 21.69 0.83 -16.11
CA PRO A 187 21.49 1.47 -14.82
C PRO A 187 22.08 2.88 -14.78
N SER A 188 21.26 3.88 -14.47
CA SER A 188 21.66 5.29 -14.40
C SER A 188 21.15 5.95 -13.12
N LEU A 189 22.02 6.71 -12.46
CA LEU A 189 21.65 7.56 -11.33
C LEU A 189 20.82 8.77 -11.73
N ASP A 190 20.74 9.11 -13.02
CA ASP A 190 19.90 10.21 -13.51
C ASP A 190 18.43 9.82 -13.67
N GLN A 191 18.14 8.53 -13.67
CA GLN A 191 16.80 7.97 -13.85
C GLN A 191 16.16 7.56 -12.52
N LYS A 192 14.82 7.36 -12.52
CA LYS A 192 14.07 6.89 -11.36
C LYS A 192 14.58 5.51 -10.93
N VAL A 193 14.68 5.32 -9.62
CA VAL A 193 14.95 4.01 -8.98
C VAL A 193 13.71 3.62 -8.20
N GLN A 194 13.22 2.42 -8.44
CA GLN A 194 12.10 1.86 -7.69
C GLN A 194 12.58 0.70 -6.82
N MET A 195 12.10 0.64 -5.59
CA MET A 195 12.37 -0.44 -4.64
C MET A 195 11.07 -1.16 -4.34
N VAL A 196 10.96 -2.41 -4.75
CA VAL A 196 9.80 -3.25 -4.46
C VAL A 196 10.22 -4.28 -3.42
N THR A 197 9.47 -4.40 -2.31
CA THR A 197 9.79 -5.41 -1.29
C THR A 197 9.86 -6.81 -1.88
N CYS A 198 10.78 -7.63 -1.42
CA CYS A 198 10.88 -9.04 -1.83
C CYS A 198 9.60 -9.84 -1.55
N LEU A 199 8.78 -9.40 -0.61
CA LEU A 199 7.47 -10.01 -0.31
C LEU A 199 6.47 -9.93 -1.47
N ALA A 200 6.70 -9.05 -2.45
CA ALA A 200 5.87 -8.94 -3.66
C ALA A 200 6.07 -10.11 -4.64
N TYR A 201 7.11 -10.92 -4.45
CA TYR A 201 7.49 -11.98 -5.37
C TYR A 201 7.48 -13.33 -4.67
N ASP A 202 6.71 -14.27 -5.17
CA ASP A 202 6.78 -15.65 -4.70
C ASP A 202 8.03 -16.37 -5.20
N ALA A 203 8.35 -17.52 -4.60
CA ALA A 203 9.57 -18.27 -4.89
C ALA A 203 9.69 -18.75 -6.35
N SER A 204 8.61 -18.81 -7.10
CA SER A 204 8.57 -19.21 -8.52
C SER A 204 8.87 -18.05 -9.47
N SER A 205 8.83 -16.82 -8.98
CA SER A 205 9.11 -15.63 -9.79
C SER A 205 10.56 -15.61 -10.28
N PRO A 206 10.81 -15.24 -11.56
CA PRO A 206 12.18 -15.08 -12.08
C PRO A 206 12.99 -14.03 -11.30
N VAL A 207 12.31 -13.09 -10.66
CA VAL A 207 12.92 -12.02 -9.85
C VAL A 207 12.82 -12.29 -8.36
N ALA A 208 12.45 -13.51 -7.94
CA ALA A 208 12.37 -13.88 -6.53
C ALA A 208 13.69 -13.62 -5.79
N CYS A 209 13.56 -13.13 -4.57
CA CYS A 209 14.69 -12.86 -3.69
C CYS A 209 15.32 -14.16 -3.17
N LYS A 210 16.62 -14.12 -2.93
CA LYS A 210 17.45 -15.23 -2.40
C LYS A 210 18.33 -14.80 -1.24
N LEU A 211 18.46 -13.49 -1.00
CA LEU A 211 19.33 -12.93 0.04
C LEU A 211 18.57 -12.70 1.35
N THR A 212 17.22 -12.59 1.27
CA THR A 212 16.34 -12.43 2.42
C THR A 212 15.24 -13.49 2.43
N SER A 213 14.63 -13.72 3.57
CA SER A 213 13.49 -14.61 3.72
C SER A 213 12.20 -13.81 4.05
N SER A 214 11.06 -14.28 3.59
CA SER A 214 9.77 -13.65 3.92
C SER A 214 9.54 -13.56 5.43
N GLU A 215 10.04 -14.51 6.20
CA GLU A 215 9.94 -14.49 7.66
C GLU A 215 10.70 -13.30 8.27
N SER A 216 11.95 -13.07 7.82
CA SER A 216 12.76 -11.94 8.31
C SER A 216 12.15 -10.59 7.93
N GLU A 217 11.57 -10.49 6.73
CA GLU A 217 10.94 -9.26 6.26
C GLU A 217 9.63 -8.96 6.99
N LEU A 218 8.81 -9.97 7.26
CA LEU A 218 7.57 -9.81 8.01
C LEU A 218 7.82 -9.56 9.51
N ALA A 219 8.99 -9.84 10.07
CA ALA A 219 9.30 -9.57 11.47
C ALA A 219 9.13 -8.08 11.85
N GLY A 220 9.41 -7.16 10.93
CA GLY A 220 9.19 -5.72 11.13
C GLY A 220 7.71 -5.31 11.27
N VAL A 221 6.78 -6.12 10.76
CA VAL A 221 5.34 -5.81 10.81
C VAL A 221 4.80 -5.83 12.24
N ASP A 222 5.33 -6.68 13.13
CA ASP A 222 4.93 -6.72 14.54
C ASP A 222 5.26 -5.39 15.24
N GLN A 223 6.40 -4.78 14.90
CA GLN A 223 6.78 -3.48 15.43
C GLN A 223 5.86 -2.36 14.92
N LEU A 224 5.43 -2.43 13.66
CA LEU A 224 4.46 -1.50 13.11
C LEU A 224 3.09 -1.69 13.79
N ALA A 225 2.64 -2.94 13.95
CA ALA A 225 1.38 -3.25 14.64
C ALA A 225 1.37 -2.72 16.08
N ALA A 226 2.47 -2.83 16.81
CA ALA A 226 2.60 -2.29 18.17
C ALA A 226 2.45 -0.75 18.22
N LYS A 227 2.88 -0.05 17.16
CA LYS A 227 2.76 1.42 17.06
C LYS A 227 1.35 1.91 16.71
N THR A 228 0.46 1.03 16.27
CA THR A 228 -0.91 1.43 15.84
C THR A 228 -1.81 1.87 16.99
N GLY A 229 -1.47 1.58 18.24
CA GLY A 229 -2.33 1.82 19.41
C GLY A 229 -3.57 0.91 19.48
N LYS A 230 -3.69 -0.08 18.59
CA LYS A 230 -4.87 -0.98 18.51
C LYS A 230 -4.82 -2.20 19.43
N ASN A 231 -3.81 -2.32 20.32
CA ASN A 231 -3.60 -3.46 21.23
C ASN A 231 -3.65 -4.84 20.52
N CYS A 232 -3.15 -4.89 19.28
CA CYS A 232 -3.15 -6.09 18.45
C CYS A 232 -1.98 -7.02 18.80
N ALA A 233 -2.25 -8.11 19.48
CA ALA A 233 -1.33 -9.25 19.58
C ALA A 233 -1.39 -10.02 18.25
N VAL A 234 -0.43 -9.79 17.36
CA VAL A 234 -0.42 -10.33 15.99
C VAL A 234 -0.27 -11.84 15.99
N THR A 235 -1.22 -12.54 15.38
CA THR A 235 -1.22 -14.00 15.20
C THR A 235 -0.90 -14.43 13.78
N LYS A 236 -1.29 -13.62 12.80
CA LYS A 236 -1.00 -13.82 11.37
C LYS A 236 -0.68 -12.49 10.72
N LYS A 237 0.16 -12.53 9.72
CA LYS A 237 0.53 -11.34 8.93
C LYS A 237 0.88 -11.73 7.50
N ARG A 238 0.61 -10.86 6.56
CA ARG A 238 1.02 -11.01 5.16
C ARG A 238 1.27 -9.66 4.51
N TYR A 239 2.08 -9.66 3.50
CA TYR A 239 2.19 -8.57 2.55
C TYR A 239 0.96 -8.54 1.63
N VAL A 240 0.51 -7.36 1.27
CA VAL A 240 -0.66 -7.14 0.39
C VAL A 240 -0.23 -6.52 -0.93
N LEU A 241 0.36 -5.32 -0.90
CA LEU A 241 0.84 -4.61 -2.10
C LEU A 241 1.86 -3.53 -1.76
N THR A 242 2.58 -3.05 -2.78
CA THR A 242 3.40 -1.84 -2.75
C THR A 242 2.86 -0.85 -3.78
N THR A 243 2.70 0.41 -3.39
CA THR A 243 2.30 1.51 -4.26
C THR A 243 3.49 2.12 -5.01
N GLU A 244 3.23 3.01 -5.99
CA GLU A 244 4.28 3.62 -6.81
C GLU A 244 5.25 4.52 -6.02
N ASP A 245 4.83 5.02 -4.87
CA ASP A 245 5.63 5.82 -3.92
C ASP A 245 6.38 4.98 -2.89
N ASN A 246 6.51 3.66 -3.12
CA ASN A 246 7.16 2.69 -2.27
C ASN A 246 6.48 2.48 -0.88
N THR A 247 5.20 2.80 -0.77
CA THR A 247 4.40 2.52 0.41
C THR A 247 3.93 1.07 0.38
N ASN A 248 4.12 0.33 1.47
CA ASN A 248 3.75 -1.07 1.59
C ASN A 248 2.49 -1.22 2.45
N TYR A 249 1.61 -2.15 2.08
CA TYR A 249 0.44 -2.54 2.86
C TYR A 249 0.59 -3.96 3.36
N PHE A 250 0.31 -4.14 4.66
CA PHE A 250 0.34 -5.44 5.33
C PHE A 250 -0.99 -5.71 6.00
N GLU A 251 -1.51 -6.93 5.85
CA GLU A 251 -2.61 -7.41 6.68
C GLU A 251 -2.06 -8.07 7.94
N VAL A 252 -2.64 -7.74 9.08
CA VAL A 252 -2.41 -8.42 10.35
C VAL A 252 -3.73 -8.92 10.93
N ALA A 253 -3.72 -10.12 11.49
CA ALA A 253 -4.80 -10.64 12.33
C ALA A 253 -4.34 -10.68 13.78
N CYS A 254 -5.23 -10.27 14.69
CA CYS A 254 -4.96 -10.18 16.11
C CYS A 254 -5.56 -11.38 16.86
N GLN A 255 -5.06 -11.64 18.05
CA GLN A 255 -5.55 -12.73 18.92
C GLN A 255 -7.02 -12.55 19.34
N ASP A 256 -7.51 -11.31 19.40
CA ASP A 256 -8.89 -10.97 19.71
C ASP A 256 -9.86 -11.15 18.52
N GLY A 257 -9.40 -11.70 17.40
CA GLY A 257 -10.20 -11.93 16.19
C GLY A 257 -10.28 -10.72 15.24
N LYS A 258 -9.83 -9.55 15.66
CA LYS A 258 -9.79 -8.36 14.81
C LYS A 258 -8.66 -8.45 13.79
N GLY A 259 -8.77 -7.68 12.72
CA GLY A 259 -7.73 -7.55 11.72
C GLY A 259 -7.61 -6.13 11.21
N TYR A 260 -6.41 -5.80 10.76
CA TYR A 260 -6.09 -4.48 10.26
C TYR A 260 -5.24 -4.55 9.00
N MET A 261 -5.47 -3.58 8.11
CA MET A 261 -4.55 -3.24 7.04
C MET A 261 -3.64 -2.12 7.54
N ILE A 262 -2.34 -2.39 7.62
CA ILE A 262 -1.33 -1.44 8.13
C ILE A 262 -0.52 -0.92 6.94
N GLN A 263 -0.42 0.40 6.83
CA GLN A 263 0.42 1.07 5.86
C GLN A 263 1.81 1.33 6.47
N ALA A 264 2.86 0.87 5.78
CA ALA A 264 4.24 1.24 6.04
C ALA A 264 4.71 2.19 4.94
N LYS A 265 5.02 3.44 5.29
CA LYS A 265 5.54 4.43 4.34
C LYS A 265 6.91 4.02 3.81
N ALA A 266 7.36 4.65 2.72
CA ALA A 266 8.66 4.36 2.11
C ALA A 266 9.84 4.50 3.11
N ASP A 267 9.75 5.40 4.08
CA ASP A 267 10.74 5.60 5.15
C ASP A 267 10.64 4.58 6.30
N GLY A 268 9.75 3.58 6.19
CA GLY A 268 9.50 2.56 7.20
C GLY A 268 8.66 3.03 8.39
N SER A 269 8.17 4.28 8.39
CA SER A 269 7.26 4.79 9.42
C SER A 269 5.84 4.23 9.23
N LEU A 270 5.08 4.21 10.34
CA LEU A 270 3.66 3.85 10.30
C LEU A 270 2.89 4.93 9.55
N GLY A 271 2.08 4.50 8.58
CA GLY A 271 1.07 5.31 7.92
C GLY A 271 -0.33 5.03 8.47
N ASP A 272 -1.30 4.94 7.57
CA ASP A 272 -2.70 4.69 7.92
C ASP A 272 -2.91 3.25 8.41
N VAL A 273 -3.90 3.09 9.28
CA VAL A 273 -4.33 1.81 9.83
C VAL A 273 -5.84 1.67 9.62
N VAL A 274 -6.22 0.77 8.73
CA VAL A 274 -7.63 0.56 8.34
C VAL A 274 -8.10 -0.77 8.90
N GLY A 275 -9.27 -0.79 9.53
CA GLY A 275 -9.90 -2.04 9.99
C GLY A 275 -10.25 -2.96 8.82
N CYS A 276 -10.24 -4.28 9.04
CA CYS A 276 -10.59 -5.24 7.98
C CYS A 276 -12.01 -5.09 7.45
N ALA A 277 -12.91 -4.52 8.23
CA ALA A 277 -14.26 -4.16 7.81
C ALA A 277 -14.29 -3.16 6.64
N GLU A 278 -13.30 -2.28 6.56
CA GLU A 278 -13.22 -1.14 5.63
C GLU A 278 -12.15 -1.33 4.55
N ALA A 279 -11.35 -2.38 4.64
CA ALA A 279 -10.15 -2.58 3.83
C ALA A 279 -10.42 -3.16 2.42
N GLU A 280 -11.68 -3.36 2.00
CA GLU A 280 -12.04 -4.03 0.73
C GLU A 280 -11.37 -3.38 -0.50
N GLY A 281 -11.21 -2.05 -0.47
CA GLY A 281 -10.55 -1.28 -1.53
C GLY A 281 -9.01 -1.43 -1.58
N ILE A 282 -8.39 -2.06 -0.59
CA ILE A 282 -6.93 -2.21 -0.49
C ILE A 282 -6.54 -3.65 -0.85
N GLY A 283 -6.04 -3.84 -2.08
CA GLY A 283 -5.54 -5.15 -2.53
C GLY A 283 -6.53 -6.31 -2.42
N GLY A 284 -7.84 -6.03 -2.52
CA GLY A 284 -8.91 -7.03 -2.39
C GLY A 284 -9.32 -7.33 -0.94
N GLY A 285 -8.90 -6.51 0.03
CA GLY A 285 -9.30 -6.61 1.42
C GLY A 285 -8.51 -7.62 2.25
N CYS A 286 -9.02 -7.87 3.46
CA CYS A 286 -8.44 -8.84 4.38
C CYS A 286 -8.82 -10.27 4.01
N THR A 287 -7.87 -11.19 4.23
CA THR A 287 -8.04 -12.64 3.99
C THR A 287 -7.97 -13.47 5.27
N PHE A 288 -7.30 -12.95 6.31
CA PHE A 288 -7.21 -13.63 7.60
C PHE A 288 -8.40 -13.33 8.50
N THR A 289 -9.02 -12.18 8.31
CA THR A 289 -10.21 -11.75 9.04
C THR A 289 -11.38 -11.66 8.08
N ASN A 290 -12.51 -12.26 8.45
CA ASN A 290 -13.72 -12.15 7.65
C ASN A 290 -14.27 -10.71 7.72
N GLY A 291 -14.01 -9.91 6.69
CA GLY A 291 -14.43 -8.51 6.64
C GLY A 291 -15.96 -8.35 6.81
N ARG A 292 -16.77 -9.33 6.34
CA ARG A 292 -18.21 -9.32 6.50
C ARG A 292 -18.64 -9.54 7.95
N GLU A 293 -17.96 -10.41 8.70
CA GLU A 293 -18.22 -10.60 10.14
C GLU A 293 -17.81 -9.35 10.92
N ALA A 294 -16.64 -8.78 10.63
CA ALA A 294 -16.19 -7.53 11.23
C ALA A 294 -17.17 -6.37 10.94
N GLN A 295 -17.67 -6.24 9.71
CA GLN A 295 -18.71 -5.26 9.36
C GLN A 295 -20.01 -5.48 10.15
N THR A 296 -20.41 -6.74 10.35
CA THR A 296 -21.62 -7.07 11.10
C THR A 296 -21.48 -6.70 12.58
N GLU A 297 -20.32 -6.92 13.19
CA GLU A 297 -20.07 -6.55 14.59
C GLU A 297 -20.06 -5.02 14.77
N GLU A 298 -19.38 -4.28 13.86
CA GLU A 298 -19.37 -2.82 13.92
C GLU A 298 -20.75 -2.22 13.59
N ALA A 299 -21.48 -2.75 12.62
CA ALA A 299 -22.86 -2.36 12.35
C ALA A 299 -23.76 -2.56 13.57
N SER A 300 -23.55 -3.65 14.32
CA SER A 300 -24.25 -3.90 15.58
C SER A 300 -23.89 -2.88 16.66
N LEU A 301 -22.64 -2.44 16.74
CA LEU A 301 -22.21 -1.37 17.63
C LEU A 301 -22.87 -0.05 17.26
N TYR A 302 -22.81 0.33 15.99
CA TYR A 302 -23.46 1.57 15.52
C TYR A 302 -24.98 1.54 15.69
N THR A 303 -25.63 0.38 15.54
CA THR A 303 -27.05 0.20 15.86
C THR A 303 -27.31 0.57 17.33
N LYS A 304 -26.52 0.02 18.27
CA LYS A 304 -26.66 0.35 19.70
C LYS A 304 -26.43 1.82 19.99
N LEU A 305 -25.41 2.41 19.38
CA LEU A 305 -25.08 3.83 19.58
C LEU A 305 -26.15 4.75 19.02
N ALA A 306 -26.72 4.44 17.85
CA ALA A 306 -27.82 5.19 17.25
C ALA A 306 -29.09 5.11 18.10
N HIS A 307 -29.47 3.91 18.57
CA HIS A 307 -30.61 3.73 19.46
C HIS A 307 -30.43 4.49 20.78
N ASN A 308 -29.25 4.44 21.39
CA ASN A 308 -28.92 5.19 22.62
C ASN A 308 -29.00 6.71 22.42
N ALA A 309 -28.73 7.18 21.20
CA ALA A 309 -28.89 8.58 20.81
C ALA A 309 -30.35 8.97 20.46
N GLY A 310 -31.30 8.04 20.60
CA GLY A 310 -32.71 8.26 20.28
C GLY A 310 -33.07 8.14 18.81
N PHE A 311 -32.15 7.60 17.96
CA PHE A 311 -32.40 7.39 16.54
C PHE A 311 -32.51 5.87 16.26
N PRO A 312 -33.74 5.33 16.04
CA PRO A 312 -33.95 3.89 15.84
C PRO A 312 -33.50 3.45 14.44
N CYS A 313 -32.23 3.17 14.28
CA CYS A 313 -31.61 2.69 13.04
C CYS A 313 -30.93 1.34 13.27
N ASP A 314 -31.47 0.30 12.65
CA ASP A 314 -30.80 -1.01 12.59
C ASP A 314 -29.82 -0.94 11.42
N VAL A 315 -28.56 -0.70 11.73
CA VAL A 315 -27.51 -0.38 10.76
C VAL A 315 -27.21 -1.60 9.87
N SER A 316 -27.35 -1.41 8.57
CA SER A 316 -27.04 -2.41 7.54
C SER A 316 -25.73 -2.11 6.79
N LYS A 317 -25.38 -0.80 6.70
CA LYS A 317 -24.11 -0.32 6.14
C LYS A 317 -23.70 0.94 6.90
N TYR A 318 -22.40 1.19 6.94
CA TYR A 318 -21.85 2.42 7.49
C TYR A 318 -20.64 2.89 6.66
N SER A 319 -20.31 4.17 6.76
CA SER A 319 -19.11 4.74 6.14
C SER A 319 -18.59 5.90 7.00
N PRO A 320 -17.38 5.83 7.54
CA PRO A 320 -16.76 6.95 8.22
C PRO A 320 -16.53 8.12 7.28
N PHE A 321 -16.73 9.34 7.77
CA PHE A 321 -16.33 10.57 7.08
C PHE A 321 -14.89 10.90 7.41
N ASN A 322 -14.11 11.26 6.41
CA ASN A 322 -12.76 11.78 6.60
C ASN A 322 -12.81 13.27 7.02
N VAL A 323 -13.36 13.53 8.20
CA VAL A 323 -13.47 14.87 8.81
C VAL A 323 -12.91 14.85 10.22
N ASN A 324 -12.24 15.93 10.61
CA ASN A 324 -11.67 16.03 11.96
C ASN A 324 -12.63 16.76 12.89
N VAL A 325 -13.38 16.02 13.69
CA VAL A 325 -14.18 16.54 14.80
C VAL A 325 -13.51 16.10 16.10
N PRO A 326 -12.98 17.01 16.93
CA PRO A 326 -12.22 16.63 18.12
C PRO A 326 -12.98 15.66 19.03
N ASN A 327 -12.34 14.53 19.39
CA ASN A 327 -12.89 13.46 20.24
C ASN A 327 -14.16 12.77 19.71
N HIS A 328 -14.45 12.91 18.41
CA HIS A 328 -15.59 12.25 17.78
C HIS A 328 -15.20 11.57 16.48
N GLU A 329 -15.90 10.49 16.20
CA GLU A 329 -16.00 9.86 14.89
C GLU A 329 -17.31 10.33 14.22
N VAL A 330 -17.27 10.60 12.92
CA VAL A 330 -18.45 10.93 12.13
C VAL A 330 -18.69 9.82 11.13
N VAL A 331 -19.87 9.20 11.18
CA VAL A 331 -20.20 8.00 10.41
C VAL A 331 -21.54 8.16 9.72
N GLU A 332 -21.62 7.89 8.41
CA GLU A 332 -22.89 7.69 7.74
C GLU A 332 -23.44 6.29 8.03
N LEU A 333 -24.71 6.19 8.35
CA LEU A 333 -25.43 4.97 8.66
C LEU A 333 -26.57 4.74 7.67
N ALA A 334 -26.60 3.57 7.01
CA ALA A 334 -27.77 3.10 6.29
C ALA A 334 -28.55 2.14 7.19
N CYS A 335 -29.87 2.36 7.28
CA CYS A 335 -30.74 1.58 8.15
C CYS A 335 -31.48 0.50 7.35
N SER A 336 -31.66 -0.71 7.92
CA SER A 336 -32.47 -1.77 7.32
C SER A 336 -33.96 -1.64 7.66
N ASN A 337 -34.29 -0.97 8.77
CA ASN A 337 -35.63 -0.82 9.31
C ASN A 337 -36.33 0.48 8.93
N ARG A 338 -35.63 1.36 8.16
CA ARG A 338 -36.19 2.63 7.69
C ARG A 338 -35.52 3.09 6.38
N PRO A 339 -36.21 3.81 5.50
CA PRO A 339 -35.67 4.22 4.18
C PRO A 339 -34.64 5.35 4.26
N ASP A 340 -34.74 6.20 5.29
CA ASP A 340 -33.79 7.28 5.55
C ASP A 340 -32.65 6.77 6.45
N GLY A 341 -31.42 7.10 6.07
CA GLY A 341 -30.25 6.87 6.89
C GLY A 341 -29.93 8.03 7.81
N ALA A 342 -28.76 8.04 8.37
CA ALA A 342 -28.31 9.08 9.29
C ALA A 342 -26.84 9.39 9.15
N VAL A 343 -26.43 10.54 9.68
CA VAL A 343 -25.05 10.82 10.03
C VAL A 343 -24.95 10.90 11.54
N ALA A 344 -24.16 10.01 12.12
CA ALA A 344 -23.91 9.97 13.55
C ALA A 344 -22.55 10.62 13.86
N VAL A 345 -22.53 11.51 14.85
CA VAL A 345 -21.31 12.09 15.45
C VAL A 345 -21.16 11.45 16.81
N LEU A 346 -20.22 10.53 16.91
CA LEU A 346 -20.09 9.59 18.03
C LEU A 346 -18.82 9.90 18.82
N PRO A 347 -18.87 10.02 20.16
CA PRO A 347 -17.68 10.25 20.96
C PRO A 347 -16.78 9.00 20.95
N VAL A 348 -15.48 9.19 20.68
CA VAL A 348 -14.47 8.13 20.74
C VAL A 348 -13.91 7.94 22.15
N SER A 349 -14.28 8.81 23.09
CA SER A 349 -13.90 8.74 24.50
C SER A 349 -14.94 9.44 25.37
N ALA A 350 -14.88 9.23 26.69
CA ALA A 350 -15.76 9.91 27.65
C ALA A 350 -15.66 11.45 27.56
N ALA A 351 -14.55 12.01 27.11
CA ALA A 351 -14.38 13.45 26.91
C ALA A 351 -15.18 14.02 25.74
N GLY A 352 -15.66 13.18 24.83
CA GLY A 352 -16.45 13.60 23.63
C GLY A 352 -17.90 13.98 23.97
N GLY A 353 -18.42 13.60 25.12
CA GLY A 353 -19.80 13.95 25.52
C GLY A 353 -20.85 13.00 24.93
N LYS A 354 -21.96 13.57 24.43
CA LYS A 354 -23.11 12.82 23.92
C LYS A 354 -23.02 12.56 22.41
N SER A 355 -23.50 11.40 21.99
CA SER A 355 -23.73 11.11 20.57
C SER A 355 -24.83 12.02 20.00
N ILE A 356 -24.63 12.46 18.76
CA ILE A 356 -25.61 13.23 18.00
C ILE A 356 -25.86 12.48 16.70
N VAL A 357 -27.14 12.29 16.37
CA VAL A 357 -27.51 11.64 15.12
C VAL A 357 -28.43 12.57 14.35
N TYR A 358 -28.04 12.88 13.12
CA TYR A 358 -28.81 13.62 12.16
C TYR A 358 -29.42 12.65 11.14
N ASP A 359 -30.72 12.73 10.86
CA ASP A 359 -31.22 12.14 9.61
C ASP A 359 -30.55 12.80 8.40
N CYS A 360 -30.67 12.19 7.22
CA CYS A 360 -29.87 12.63 6.07
C CYS A 360 -30.24 13.99 5.51
N ILE A 361 -31.43 14.56 5.82
CA ILE A 361 -31.74 15.95 5.41
C ILE A 361 -31.12 16.95 6.41
N HIS A 362 -31.27 16.70 7.69
CA HIS A 362 -30.71 17.56 8.73
C HIS A 362 -29.17 17.48 8.74
N SER A 363 -28.57 16.34 8.31
CA SER A 363 -27.13 16.22 8.15
C SER A 363 -26.58 17.16 7.07
N GLN A 364 -27.29 17.36 5.95
CA GLN A 364 -26.87 18.31 4.90
C GLN A 364 -26.80 19.73 5.45
N VAL A 365 -27.83 20.11 6.25
CA VAL A 365 -27.87 21.41 6.92
C VAL A 365 -26.73 21.53 7.94
N ALA A 366 -26.39 20.47 8.62
CA ALA A 366 -25.23 20.40 9.54
C ALA A 366 -23.85 20.36 8.83
N GLY A 367 -23.82 20.18 7.49
CA GLY A 367 -22.60 20.17 6.69
C GLY A 367 -22.10 18.78 6.31
N TYR A 368 -22.90 17.73 6.52
CA TYR A 368 -22.56 16.36 6.14
C TYR A 368 -23.51 15.89 5.01
N ARG A 369 -23.00 15.16 4.04
CA ARG A 369 -23.79 14.68 2.91
C ARG A 369 -23.88 13.15 2.91
N CYS A 370 -25.11 12.63 3.02
CA CYS A 370 -25.36 11.20 2.89
C CYS A 370 -25.14 10.72 1.45
N GLY A 371 -24.50 9.58 1.29
CA GLY A 371 -24.32 8.86 0.03
C GLY A 371 -25.21 7.62 -0.09
N PHE A 372 -25.62 7.00 1.03
CA PHE A 372 -26.44 5.79 1.03
C PHE A 372 -27.94 6.07 0.92
N THR A 373 -28.38 7.24 1.41
CA THR A 373 -29.82 7.59 1.44
C THR A 373 -30.25 8.28 0.15
N LYS A 374 -31.32 7.80 -0.46
CA LYS A 374 -31.92 8.42 -1.63
C LYS A 374 -32.64 9.73 -1.24
N ALA A 375 -32.63 10.71 -2.13
CA ALA A 375 -33.20 12.03 -1.87
C ALA A 375 -34.68 11.99 -1.44
N ASP A 376 -35.49 11.10 -2.01
CA ASP A 376 -36.95 10.95 -1.72
C ASP A 376 -37.19 10.37 -0.31
N ALA A 377 -36.24 9.67 0.29
CA ALA A 377 -36.39 9.15 1.65
C ALA A 377 -36.51 10.25 2.71
N ALA A 378 -36.05 11.47 2.40
CA ALA A 378 -36.14 12.62 3.29
C ALA A 378 -37.47 13.36 3.22
N LEU A 379 -38.35 13.09 2.24
CA LEU A 379 -39.62 13.82 2.03
C LEU A 379 -40.58 13.74 3.22
N PRO A 380 -40.73 12.60 3.93
CA PRO A 380 -41.56 12.53 5.14
C PRO A 380 -41.07 13.45 6.27
N THR A 381 -39.73 13.54 6.47
CA THR A 381 -39.12 14.41 7.48
C THR A 381 -39.42 15.87 7.17
N LEU A 382 -39.21 16.31 5.92
CA LEU A 382 -39.49 17.68 5.48
C LEU A 382 -41.00 18.03 5.59
N THR A 383 -41.87 17.05 5.36
CA THR A 383 -43.30 17.21 5.58
C THR A 383 -43.63 17.45 7.07
N ALA A 384 -42.96 16.71 7.96
CA ALA A 384 -43.10 16.89 9.41
C ALA A 384 -42.57 18.26 9.85
N ASP A 385 -41.41 18.70 9.33
CA ASP A 385 -40.85 20.02 9.61
C ASP A 385 -41.80 21.17 9.20
N LEU A 386 -42.39 21.08 8.01
CA LEU A 386 -43.38 22.05 7.57
C LEU A 386 -44.60 22.10 8.49
N LYS A 387 -45.06 20.94 9.00
CA LYS A 387 -46.16 20.88 9.97
C LYS A 387 -45.80 21.60 11.27
N THR A 388 -44.60 21.47 11.79
CA THR A 388 -44.13 22.20 12.99
C THR A 388 -44.16 23.72 12.77
N LEU A 389 -43.95 24.16 11.51
CA LEU A 389 -44.00 25.55 11.09
C LEU A 389 -45.43 26.02 10.67
N GLY A 390 -46.45 25.21 10.97
CA GLY A 390 -47.85 25.54 10.68
C GLY A 390 -48.25 25.38 9.21
N LYS A 391 -47.45 24.74 8.37
CA LYS A 391 -47.73 24.49 6.95
C LYS A 391 -48.30 23.09 6.73
N THR A 392 -49.45 22.80 7.33
CA THR A 392 -50.03 21.45 7.42
C THR A 392 -50.60 20.91 6.11
N SER A 393 -50.87 21.75 5.13
CA SER A 393 -51.43 21.36 3.82
C SER A 393 -50.38 20.88 2.84
N CYS A 394 -49.12 21.23 3.04
CA CYS A 394 -48.01 20.84 2.14
C CYS A 394 -47.44 19.46 2.49
N VAL A 395 -47.80 18.46 1.70
CA VAL A 395 -47.08 17.16 1.68
C VAL A 395 -45.96 17.31 0.69
N VAL A 396 -44.71 17.12 1.15
CA VAL A 396 -43.50 17.34 0.31
C VAL A 396 -43.39 16.24 -0.75
N SER A 397 -43.23 16.64 -2.01
CA SER A 397 -43.07 15.75 -3.17
C SER A 397 -41.69 15.87 -3.85
N GLY A 398 -40.92 16.87 -3.49
CA GLY A 398 -39.56 17.09 -4.01
C GLY A 398 -38.77 18.03 -3.11
N GLN A 399 -37.48 17.94 -3.16
CA GLN A 399 -36.57 18.75 -2.34
C GLN A 399 -35.30 19.14 -3.08
N ARG A 400 -34.68 20.24 -2.70
CA ARG A 400 -33.38 20.70 -3.13
C ARG A 400 -32.68 21.42 -1.97
N PHE A 401 -31.49 20.95 -1.59
CA PHE A 401 -30.63 21.69 -0.68
C PHE A 401 -30.10 22.96 -1.41
N ILE A 402 -30.24 24.12 -0.80
CA ILE A 402 -29.78 25.38 -1.38
C ILE A 402 -28.38 25.71 -0.90
N ALA A 403 -28.22 25.97 0.40
CA ALA A 403 -27.00 26.44 0.97
C ALA A 403 -26.95 26.25 2.49
N ARG A 404 -25.75 26.32 3.06
CA ARG A 404 -25.49 26.54 4.48
C ARG A 404 -24.66 27.82 4.64
N THR A 405 -25.05 28.66 5.56
CA THR A 405 -24.33 29.90 5.86
C THR A 405 -23.22 29.68 6.88
N THR A 406 -22.32 30.65 6.99
CA THR A 406 -21.28 30.70 8.04
C THR A 406 -21.86 30.92 9.44
N THR A 407 -23.11 31.37 9.53
CA THR A 407 -23.86 31.57 10.79
C THR A 407 -24.65 30.34 11.21
N ASN A 408 -24.34 29.16 10.63
CA ASN A 408 -24.98 27.88 10.93
C ASN A 408 -26.49 27.83 10.60
N GLN A 409 -26.90 28.54 9.57
CA GLN A 409 -28.23 28.41 9.00
C GLN A 409 -28.18 27.58 7.73
N GLY A 410 -29.20 26.79 7.48
CA GLY A 410 -29.31 25.99 6.26
C GLY A 410 -30.65 26.20 5.59
N TYR A 411 -30.70 26.06 4.27
CA TYR A 411 -31.89 26.33 3.46
C TYR A 411 -32.19 25.13 2.56
N VAL A 412 -33.41 24.64 2.64
CA VAL A 412 -33.91 23.53 1.82
C VAL A 412 -35.19 23.97 1.10
N GLU A 413 -35.16 23.93 -0.22
CA GLU A 413 -36.36 24.13 -1.03
C GLU A 413 -37.18 22.85 -1.07
N VAL A 414 -38.50 22.97 -0.93
CA VAL A 414 -39.46 21.88 -1.01
C VAL A 414 -40.59 22.20 -1.98
N ALA A 415 -41.05 21.17 -2.69
CA ALA A 415 -42.24 21.23 -3.52
C ALA A 415 -43.41 20.51 -2.82
N CYS A 416 -44.62 21.02 -2.97
CA CYS A 416 -45.83 20.41 -2.42
C CYS A 416 -46.50 19.48 -3.45
N ALA A 417 -47.05 18.36 -3.01
CA ALA A 417 -47.73 17.38 -3.87
C ALA A 417 -49.07 17.87 -4.47
N ASP A 418 -49.66 18.89 -3.85
CA ASP A 418 -50.91 19.50 -4.32
C ASP A 418 -50.73 20.43 -5.54
N GLY A 419 -49.47 20.60 -6.00
CA GLY A 419 -49.12 21.43 -7.15
C GLY A 419 -49.09 22.93 -6.90
N ASN A 420 -49.35 23.37 -5.67
CA ASN A 420 -49.15 24.76 -5.26
C ASN A 420 -47.64 25.06 -5.10
N PRO A 421 -47.19 26.33 -5.23
CA PRO A 421 -45.85 26.72 -4.93
C PRO A 421 -45.45 26.32 -3.51
N GLY A 422 -44.31 25.69 -3.38
CA GLY A 422 -43.77 25.19 -2.11
C GLY A 422 -43.08 26.27 -1.28
N TYR A 423 -42.13 25.86 -0.50
CA TYR A 423 -41.44 26.68 0.49
C TYR A 423 -39.92 26.49 0.43
N ILE A 424 -39.20 27.48 0.96
CA ILE A 424 -37.84 27.29 1.45
C ILE A 424 -37.94 27.17 2.97
N ILE A 425 -37.49 26.01 3.50
CA ILE A 425 -37.37 25.81 4.95
C ILE A 425 -35.99 26.30 5.38
N GLU A 426 -35.98 27.22 6.34
CA GLU A 426 -34.79 27.69 7.02
C GLU A 426 -34.59 26.87 8.29
N TYR A 427 -33.36 26.42 8.50
CA TYR A 427 -32.95 25.66 9.67
C TYR A 427 -31.88 26.40 10.46
N SER A 428 -31.91 26.29 11.79
CA SER A 428 -30.80 26.57 12.67
C SER A 428 -30.04 25.24 12.89
N ALA A 429 -28.76 25.23 12.58
CA ALA A 429 -27.91 24.03 12.69
C ALA A 429 -26.58 24.37 13.36
N PRO A 430 -26.58 24.74 14.65
CA PRO A 430 -25.35 25.01 15.38
C PRO A 430 -24.52 23.70 15.47
N PRO A 431 -23.19 23.80 15.53
CA PRO A 431 -22.32 22.65 15.67
C PRO A 431 -22.71 21.79 16.87
N MET A 432 -22.63 20.46 16.71
CA MET A 432 -22.91 19.51 17.80
C MET A 432 -24.31 19.67 18.42
N SER A 433 -25.29 20.02 17.61
CA SER A 433 -26.70 20.16 18.02
C SER A 433 -27.65 19.72 16.88
N PRO A 434 -28.82 19.16 17.19
CA PRO A 434 -29.80 18.86 16.16
C PRO A 434 -30.16 20.09 15.32
N ALA A 435 -30.34 19.91 14.03
CA ALA A 435 -30.89 20.95 13.17
C ALA A 435 -32.36 21.11 13.45
N THR A 436 -32.83 22.35 13.59
CA THR A 436 -34.22 22.67 13.87
C THR A 436 -34.83 23.61 12.82
N PRO A 437 -36.03 23.33 12.26
CA PRO A 437 -36.69 24.23 11.33
C PRO A 437 -37.13 25.48 12.08
N THR A 438 -36.83 26.67 11.53
CA THR A 438 -37.11 27.96 12.15
C THR A 438 -38.15 28.76 11.39
N ARG A 439 -38.16 28.62 10.07
CA ARG A 439 -39.09 29.41 9.22
C ARG A 439 -39.38 28.66 7.91
N ALA A 440 -40.63 28.80 7.41
CA ALA A 440 -41.01 28.40 6.07
C ALA A 440 -41.34 29.64 5.24
N ILE A 441 -40.53 29.90 4.21
CA ILE A 441 -40.60 31.06 3.32
C ILE A 441 -41.31 30.60 2.05
N PRO A 442 -42.48 31.16 1.70
CA PRO A 442 -43.15 30.78 0.47
C PRO A 442 -42.29 31.06 -0.76
N CYS A 443 -42.28 30.16 -1.73
CA CYS A 443 -41.49 30.30 -2.96
C CYS A 443 -41.87 31.58 -3.75
N VAL A 444 -43.12 32.02 -3.67
CA VAL A 444 -43.58 33.27 -4.31
C VAL A 444 -42.92 34.54 -3.74
N SER A 445 -42.31 34.46 -2.56
CA SER A 445 -41.64 35.57 -1.88
C SER A 445 -40.16 35.27 -1.55
N ALA A 446 -39.59 34.20 -2.08
CA ALA A 446 -38.26 33.75 -1.75
C ALA A 446 -37.15 34.33 -2.65
N SER A 447 -37.39 35.40 -3.38
CA SER A 447 -36.43 36.03 -4.31
C SER A 447 -35.16 36.58 -3.62
N GLU A 448 -35.22 36.85 -2.32
CA GLU A 448 -34.09 37.35 -1.53
C GLU A 448 -33.09 36.26 -1.12
N ILE A 449 -33.48 34.99 -1.23
CA ILE A 449 -32.58 33.86 -0.94
C ILE A 449 -31.83 33.51 -2.22
N GLU A 450 -30.50 33.38 -2.13
CA GLU A 450 -29.62 33.09 -3.24
C GLU A 450 -30.11 31.91 -4.10
N GLY A 451 -30.40 32.20 -5.39
CA GLY A 451 -30.95 31.25 -6.34
C GLY A 451 -32.46 30.97 -6.20
N GLY A 452 -33.17 31.53 -5.18
CA GLY A 452 -34.60 31.35 -4.99
C GLY A 452 -35.09 29.90 -5.09
N CYS A 453 -36.39 29.72 -5.35
CA CYS A 453 -36.95 28.40 -5.66
C CYS A 453 -36.63 27.99 -7.10
N GLN A 454 -36.16 26.77 -7.33
CA GLN A 454 -35.74 26.23 -8.64
C GLN A 454 -36.45 24.93 -9.02
N LEU A 455 -37.17 24.30 -8.08
CA LEU A 455 -37.94 23.10 -8.40
C LEU A 455 -39.03 23.42 -9.40
N PRO A 456 -39.24 22.64 -10.48
CA PRO A 456 -40.15 22.97 -11.56
C PRO A 456 -41.59 23.22 -11.10
N SER A 457 -42.06 22.50 -10.08
CA SER A 457 -43.40 22.68 -9.50
C SER A 457 -43.59 24.02 -8.80
N ASN A 458 -42.51 24.66 -8.34
CA ASN A 458 -42.53 25.94 -7.64
C ASN A 458 -42.57 27.16 -8.58
N HIS A 459 -42.37 26.95 -9.90
CA HIS A 459 -42.44 27.96 -10.93
C HIS A 459 -43.81 28.04 -11.64
N LYS A 460 -44.74 27.14 -11.33
CA LYS A 460 -46.07 27.23 -11.89
C LYS A 460 -46.74 28.52 -11.36
N LYS A 461 -47.07 29.46 -12.27
CA LYS A 461 -47.91 30.59 -11.94
C LYS A 461 -49.26 30.05 -11.46
N ALA A 462 -49.71 30.51 -10.29
CA ALA A 462 -51.04 30.27 -9.75
C ALA A 462 -52.11 30.77 -10.71
#